data_cd7fb824bbf841b6086796dfbcb5a847
#
_entry.id   cd7fb824bbf841b6086796dfbcb5a847
#
_cell.length_a   1.000
_cell.length_b   1.000
_cell.length_c   1.000
_cell.angle_alpha   90.00
_cell.angle_beta   90.00
_cell.angle_gamma   90.00
#
_symmetry.space_group_name_H-M   'P 1'
#
loop_
_entity.id
_entity.type
_entity.pdbx_description
1 polymer ?
#
loop_
_entity_poly.entity_id
_entity_poly.type
_entity_poly.pdbx_seq_one_letter_code
_entity_poly.pdbx_strand_id
1 'polypeptide(L)'
;RQMCIRDSYDTRQKISMDASTSRLFMKAIAHSGALGRVVIFIDADFRGGAPGSYTPRLRSAYVSALGFTLGRDVTTFCDLQAAPTTIDFQGPNAYNFNFATVARYEVDFARDHMRFGVACELPNVSGTYNDYFAPIPQRMPDFPMYLQYAWGADRSSHIRATGVIRNLYMHNLRTGNNTSRLGWGAQLSGTIRMGRPFRLFFNGVYGEGITPYIQDLTGSGLDFAPDPENPAKMQTMPMWGWQAALQINLSKRLFVTGGYSTVHVEKENGYISANEYSQGQYIFGNIFYALTPRCRIAAEYLRGSRENMDGIEGTANRMNLLVQYNF
;
A
#
# COMPACT_ATOMS: atom_id res chain seq x y z
N ARG A 1 -1.57 0.39 12.02
CA ARG A 1 -1.53 -0.71 13.01
C ARG A 1 -2.68 -1.64 12.68
N GLN A 2 -2.34 -2.85 12.32
CA GLN A 2 -3.22 -3.99 12.16
C GLN A 2 -4.18 -4.12 13.35
N MET A 3 -5.32 -4.72 13.12
CA MET A 3 -6.14 -5.21 14.22
C MET A 3 -5.27 -6.11 15.09
N CYS A 4 -4.82 -5.61 16.27
CA CYS A 4 -4.10 -6.43 17.23
C CYS A 4 -5.08 -7.44 17.81
N ILE A 5 -5.16 -8.61 17.20
CA ILE A 5 -6.04 -9.71 17.62
C ILE A 5 -5.54 -10.33 18.91
N ARG A 6 -4.28 -10.07 19.29
CA ARG A 6 -3.58 -10.76 20.37
C ARG A 6 -3.64 -10.11 21.75
N ASP A 7 -3.99 -8.83 21.88
CA ASP A 7 -3.89 -8.10 23.16
C ASP A 7 -5.22 -7.75 23.83
N SER A 8 -6.34 -8.31 23.39
CA SER A 8 -7.61 -8.03 24.02
C SER A 8 -7.99 -9.12 25.03
N TYR A 9 -7.34 -9.12 26.18
CA TYR A 9 -7.76 -9.99 27.26
C TYR A 9 -9.16 -9.71 27.79
N ASP A 10 -9.79 -8.55 27.46
CA ASP A 10 -11.05 -8.18 28.13
C ASP A 10 -12.08 -7.31 27.39
N THR A 11 -11.84 -6.85 26.16
CA THR A 11 -12.86 -6.02 25.50
C THR A 11 -13.39 -6.64 24.22
N ARG A 12 -14.49 -7.41 24.36
CA ARG A 12 -15.26 -7.94 23.23
C ARG A 12 -15.87 -6.85 22.35
N GLN A 13 -15.96 -5.60 22.85
CA GLN A 13 -16.52 -4.46 22.12
C GLN A 13 -15.75 -3.17 22.47
N LYS A 14 -15.34 -2.42 21.47
CA LYS A 14 -14.64 -1.14 21.62
C LYS A 14 -15.27 -0.10 20.70
N ILE A 15 -15.64 1.05 21.25
CA ILE A 15 -15.98 2.24 20.47
C ILE A 15 -14.77 3.17 20.39
N SER A 16 -14.54 3.78 19.23
CA SER A 16 -13.52 4.81 19.05
C SER A 16 -14.03 5.90 18.10
N MET A 17 -13.64 7.14 18.36
CA MET A 17 -13.85 8.27 17.48
C MET A 17 -12.49 8.82 17.07
N ASP A 18 -12.31 9.11 15.79
CA ASP A 18 -11.01 9.52 15.25
C ASP A 18 -11.18 10.58 14.17
N ALA A 19 -10.51 11.70 14.33
CA ALA A 19 -10.40 12.78 13.35
C ALA A 19 -9.00 12.89 12.73
N SER A 20 -8.07 11.99 13.08
CA SER A 20 -6.66 12.01 12.63
C SER A 20 -6.50 11.82 11.13
N THR A 21 -7.52 11.30 10.45
CA THR A 21 -7.56 11.18 8.99
C THR A 21 -7.91 12.48 8.26
N SER A 22 -8.21 13.56 8.99
CA SER A 22 -8.36 14.89 8.39
C SER A 22 -7.09 15.28 7.64
N ARG A 23 -7.23 15.85 6.44
CA ARG A 23 -6.12 16.16 5.55
C ARG A 23 -6.09 17.63 5.20
N LEU A 24 -4.89 18.19 5.21
CA LEU A 24 -4.59 19.52 4.71
C LEU A 24 -3.61 19.39 3.54
N PHE A 25 -3.92 20.02 2.43
CA PHE A 25 -3.02 20.03 1.28
C PHE A 25 -2.91 21.42 0.65
N MET A 26 -1.74 21.67 0.06
CA MET A 26 -1.49 22.86 -0.75
C MET A 26 -0.96 22.42 -2.12
N LYS A 27 -1.49 23.01 -3.18
CA LYS A 27 -1.02 22.81 -4.54
C LYS A 27 -0.78 24.15 -5.20
N ALA A 28 0.48 24.40 -5.57
CA ALA A 28 0.85 25.55 -6.39
C ALA A 28 1.19 25.10 -7.81
N ILE A 29 0.77 25.86 -8.80
CA ILE A 29 1.07 25.62 -10.22
C ILE A 29 1.72 26.89 -10.76
N ALA A 30 2.94 26.76 -11.27
CA ALA A 30 3.68 27.81 -11.96
C ALA A 30 3.95 27.40 -13.41
N HIS A 31 4.15 28.37 -14.27
CA HIS A 31 4.59 28.15 -15.64
C HIS A 31 5.93 28.82 -15.85
N SER A 32 6.93 28.04 -16.23
CA SER A 32 8.30 28.51 -16.53
C SER A 32 8.57 28.29 -18.02
N GLY A 33 9.24 29.24 -18.67
CA GLY A 33 9.61 29.11 -20.08
C GLY A 33 10.47 27.87 -20.38
N ALA A 34 11.37 27.51 -19.45
CA ALA A 34 12.27 26.36 -19.60
C ALA A 34 11.68 25.03 -19.11
N LEU A 35 10.89 25.05 -18.02
CA LEU A 35 10.36 23.85 -17.37
C LEU A 35 8.88 23.56 -17.71
N GLY A 36 8.25 24.44 -18.49
CA GLY A 36 6.83 24.32 -18.77
C GLY A 36 5.99 24.46 -17.50
N ARG A 37 5.04 23.53 -17.30
CA ARG A 37 4.20 23.49 -16.10
C ARG A 37 4.94 22.86 -14.93
N VAL A 38 5.14 23.64 -13.87
CA VAL A 38 5.74 23.19 -12.59
C VAL A 38 4.64 23.04 -11.56
N VAL A 39 4.57 21.92 -10.88
CA VAL A 39 3.61 21.65 -9.79
C VAL A 39 4.39 21.46 -8.50
N ILE A 40 4.01 22.18 -7.46
CA ILE A 40 4.46 21.98 -6.08
C ILE A 40 3.26 21.47 -5.29
N PHE A 41 3.41 20.37 -4.59
CA PHE A 41 2.34 19.74 -3.82
C PHE A 41 2.83 19.36 -2.43
N ILE A 42 2.05 19.70 -1.40
CA ILE A 42 2.27 19.31 -0.01
C ILE A 42 0.95 18.80 0.54
N ASP A 43 0.98 17.65 1.22
CA ASP A 43 -0.18 16.99 1.84
C ASP A 43 0.22 16.41 3.20
N ALA A 44 -0.62 16.65 4.20
CA ALA A 44 -0.41 16.17 5.56
C ALA A 44 -1.73 15.67 6.18
N ASP A 45 -1.61 14.71 7.08
CA ASP A 45 -2.68 14.24 7.99
C ASP A 45 -2.18 14.31 9.44
N PHE A 46 -3.00 13.85 10.40
CA PHE A 46 -2.70 13.90 11.83
C PHE A 46 -2.44 12.51 12.44
N ARG A 47 -1.84 11.59 11.67
CA ARG A 47 -1.52 10.21 12.09
C ARG A 47 -0.02 9.97 12.34
N GLY A 48 0.74 11.01 12.65
CA GLY A 48 2.21 10.94 12.81
C GLY A 48 2.70 10.34 14.12
N GLY A 49 1.85 10.27 15.14
CA GLY A 49 2.23 9.77 16.46
C GLY A 49 1.43 8.56 16.92
N ALA A 50 1.40 8.34 18.23
CA ALA A 50 0.58 7.30 18.85
C ALA A 50 -0.92 7.54 18.57
N PRO A 51 -1.76 6.50 18.58
CA PRO A 51 -3.20 6.66 18.43
C PRO A 51 -3.76 7.69 19.42
N GLY A 52 -4.54 8.66 18.91
CA GLY A 52 -5.12 9.76 19.72
C GLY A 52 -4.18 10.95 19.97
N SER A 53 -2.95 10.94 19.49
CA SER A 53 -2.02 12.08 19.67
C SER A 53 -2.28 13.23 18.71
N TYR A 54 -2.93 12.98 17.57
CA TYR A 54 -3.17 13.95 16.48
C TYR A 54 -1.90 14.65 15.99
N THR A 55 -0.76 13.98 16.05
CA THR A 55 0.53 14.52 15.59
C THR A 55 0.53 14.64 14.06
N PRO A 56 0.90 15.80 13.49
CA PRO A 56 0.99 15.97 12.04
C PRO A 56 1.95 14.95 11.40
N ARG A 57 1.55 14.42 10.24
CA ARG A 57 2.36 13.52 9.41
C ARG A 57 2.42 14.03 7.99
N LEU A 58 3.63 14.24 7.48
CA LEU A 58 3.85 14.54 6.08
C LEU A 58 3.55 13.30 5.23
N ARG A 59 2.57 13.40 4.35
CA ARG A 59 2.20 12.37 3.38
C ARG A 59 2.97 12.54 2.09
N SER A 60 2.72 13.66 1.41
CA SER A 60 3.42 14.01 0.17
C SER A 60 4.01 15.41 0.26
N ALA A 61 5.21 15.59 -0.29
CA ALA A 61 5.86 16.88 -0.51
C ALA A 61 6.79 16.74 -1.72
N TYR A 62 6.36 17.24 -2.87
CA TYR A 62 7.12 17.08 -4.11
C TYR A 62 7.02 18.27 -5.05
N VAL A 63 7.97 18.33 -5.97
CA VAL A 63 7.95 19.18 -7.15
C VAL A 63 7.88 18.29 -8.40
N SER A 64 7.02 18.66 -9.35
CA SER A 64 6.88 17.94 -10.62
C SER A 64 6.99 18.90 -11.80
N ALA A 65 7.84 18.56 -12.79
CA ALA A 65 8.03 19.27 -14.04
C ALA A 65 8.59 18.33 -15.11
N LEU A 66 8.25 18.52 -16.39
CA LEU A 66 8.77 17.76 -17.54
C LEU A 66 8.65 16.22 -17.41
N GLY A 67 7.61 15.73 -16.73
CA GLY A 67 7.44 14.30 -16.44
C GLY A 67 8.20 13.81 -15.20
N PHE A 68 9.12 14.59 -14.63
CA PHE A 68 9.82 14.25 -13.39
C PHE A 68 9.01 14.66 -12.15
N THR A 69 9.06 13.83 -11.12
CA THR A 69 8.56 14.12 -9.77
C THR A 69 9.67 13.81 -8.77
N LEU A 70 10.06 14.83 -7.99
CA LEU A 70 11.13 14.74 -6.99
C LEU A 70 10.59 15.11 -5.62
N GLY A 71 10.81 14.28 -4.62
CA GLY A 71 10.39 14.52 -3.25
C GLY A 71 9.78 13.29 -2.60
N ARG A 72 8.82 13.49 -1.69
CA ARG A 72 8.08 12.43 -1.01
C ARG A 72 6.70 12.29 -1.63
N ASP A 73 6.34 11.07 -2.01
CA ASP A 73 5.02 10.76 -2.58
C ASP A 73 4.66 9.29 -2.35
N VAL A 74 3.49 8.88 -2.81
CA VAL A 74 3.12 7.46 -2.88
C VAL A 74 4.07 6.74 -3.84
N THR A 75 4.51 5.55 -3.44
CA THR A 75 5.41 4.72 -4.26
C THR A 75 4.90 4.54 -5.69
N THR A 76 5.80 4.48 -6.62
CA THR A 76 5.52 4.20 -8.04
C THR A 76 4.95 2.79 -8.25
N PHE A 77 5.19 1.88 -7.31
CA PHE A 77 4.61 0.53 -7.32
C PHE A 77 3.09 0.54 -7.08
N CYS A 78 2.56 1.54 -6.38
CA CYS A 78 1.13 1.64 -6.06
C CYS A 78 0.29 2.15 -7.24
N ASP A 79 -0.84 1.50 -7.49
CA ASP A 79 -1.89 1.99 -8.38
C ASP A 79 -3.05 2.56 -7.56
N LEU A 80 -3.00 3.87 -7.30
CA LEU A 80 -4.04 4.56 -6.53
C LEU A 80 -5.44 4.48 -7.15
N GLN A 81 -5.54 4.30 -8.47
CA GLN A 81 -6.82 4.24 -9.16
C GLN A 81 -7.47 2.85 -9.06
N ALA A 82 -6.71 1.82 -8.72
CA ALA A 82 -7.19 0.46 -8.46
C ALA A 82 -7.69 0.25 -7.01
N ALA A 83 -7.59 1.26 -6.15
CA ALA A 83 -8.09 1.19 -4.79
C ALA A 83 -9.60 1.42 -4.74
N PRO A 84 -10.38 0.51 -4.12
CA PRO A 84 -11.78 0.78 -3.82
C PRO A 84 -11.93 1.89 -2.78
N THR A 85 -13.04 2.59 -2.78
CA THR A 85 -13.36 3.58 -1.74
C THR A 85 -13.77 2.84 -0.46
N THR A 86 -13.05 3.05 0.64
CA THR A 86 -13.33 2.50 1.97
C THR A 86 -13.38 3.62 3.02
N ILE A 87 -14.09 3.37 4.14
CA ILE A 87 -13.98 4.22 5.33
C ILE A 87 -12.73 3.84 6.11
N ASP A 88 -12.39 2.55 6.13
CA ASP A 88 -11.15 2.10 6.70
C ASP A 88 -9.97 2.78 6.00
N PHE A 89 -9.20 3.54 6.78
CA PHE A 89 -8.08 4.32 6.25
C PHE A 89 -7.00 3.45 5.61
N GLN A 90 -6.78 2.25 6.13
CA GLN A 90 -5.81 1.32 5.57
C GLN A 90 -6.35 0.62 4.33
N GLY A 91 -7.67 0.41 4.25
CA GLY A 91 -8.29 -0.31 3.16
C GLY A 91 -7.96 -1.80 3.14
N PRO A 92 -8.12 -2.47 2.00
CA PRO A 92 -7.83 -3.88 1.84
C PRO A 92 -6.38 -4.23 2.13
N ASN A 93 -6.14 -5.38 2.79
CA ASN A 93 -4.82 -5.80 3.27
C ASN A 93 -3.78 -6.07 2.15
N ALA A 94 -4.21 -6.48 0.96
CA ALA A 94 -3.32 -6.67 -0.21
C ALA A 94 -3.10 -5.39 -1.03
N TYR A 95 -3.58 -4.24 -0.57
CA TYR A 95 -3.35 -2.99 -1.27
C TYR A 95 -1.88 -2.58 -1.20
N ASN A 96 -1.30 -2.15 -2.33
CA ASN A 96 0.12 -1.86 -2.46
C ASN A 96 0.46 -0.40 -2.15
N PHE A 97 0.04 0.09 -0.98
CA PHE A 97 0.19 1.47 -0.58
C PHE A 97 1.37 1.70 0.34
N ASN A 98 2.29 2.57 -0.06
CA ASN A 98 3.41 3.04 0.75
C ASN A 98 3.79 4.47 0.35
N PHE A 99 4.39 5.23 1.26
CA PHE A 99 5.03 6.51 0.96
C PHE A 99 6.54 6.33 0.87
N ALA A 100 7.14 6.85 -0.20
CA ALA A 100 8.57 6.81 -0.42
C ALA A 100 9.14 8.20 -0.76
N THR A 101 10.42 8.42 -0.53
CA THR A 101 11.15 9.51 -1.17
C THR A 101 11.51 9.03 -2.57
N VAL A 102 11.06 9.76 -3.58
CA VAL A 102 11.09 9.32 -4.98
C VAL A 102 11.81 10.33 -5.88
N ALA A 103 12.53 9.80 -6.84
CA ALA A 103 12.87 10.46 -8.09
C ALA A 103 12.20 9.65 -9.20
N ARG A 104 11.04 10.11 -9.68
CA ARG A 104 10.16 9.40 -10.62
C ARG A 104 10.10 10.14 -11.93
N TYR A 105 10.10 9.39 -13.04
CA TYR A 105 9.81 9.89 -14.38
C TYR A 105 8.59 9.17 -14.95
N GLU A 106 7.65 9.93 -15.49
CA GLU A 106 6.43 9.42 -16.11
C GLU A 106 6.23 10.08 -17.48
N VAL A 107 5.83 9.27 -18.47
CA VAL A 107 5.55 9.73 -19.82
C VAL A 107 4.28 9.09 -20.37
N ASP A 108 3.41 9.93 -20.95
CA ASP A 108 2.24 9.49 -21.67
C ASP A 108 2.58 9.38 -23.16
N PHE A 109 2.09 8.34 -23.83
CA PHE A 109 2.27 8.08 -25.25
C PHE A 109 1.05 7.37 -25.86
N ALA A 110 1.09 7.05 -27.14
CA ALA A 110 -0.04 6.46 -27.87
C ALA A 110 -1.34 7.27 -27.68
N ARG A 111 -1.29 8.58 -27.91
CA ARG A 111 -2.39 9.55 -27.68
C ARG A 111 -2.91 9.48 -26.23
N ASP A 112 -2.00 9.35 -25.27
CA ASP A 112 -2.24 9.25 -23.83
C ASP A 112 -3.08 8.00 -23.41
N HIS A 113 -3.18 7.00 -24.25
CA HIS A 113 -3.75 5.70 -23.85
C HIS A 113 -2.76 4.87 -23.06
N MET A 114 -1.47 5.11 -23.25
CA MET A 114 -0.41 4.41 -22.57
C MET A 114 0.41 5.37 -21.69
N ARG A 115 0.77 4.91 -20.50
CA ARG A 115 1.67 5.59 -19.59
C ARG A 115 2.76 4.64 -19.14
N PHE A 116 4.00 5.09 -19.21
CA PHE A 116 5.15 4.43 -18.60
C PHE A 116 5.66 5.27 -17.45
N GLY A 117 6.04 4.62 -16.34
CA GLY A 117 6.66 5.25 -15.21
C GLY A 117 7.81 4.40 -14.66
N VAL A 118 8.87 5.06 -14.21
CA VAL A 118 10.02 4.45 -13.54
C VAL A 118 10.50 5.38 -12.43
N ALA A 119 11.00 4.80 -11.34
CA ALA A 119 11.54 5.60 -10.24
C ALA A 119 12.76 4.96 -9.59
N CYS A 120 13.53 5.82 -8.90
CA CYS A 120 14.44 5.47 -7.83
C CYS A 120 13.76 5.86 -6.51
N GLU A 121 13.56 4.92 -5.60
CA GLU A 121 12.89 5.15 -4.32
C GLU A 121 13.82 4.81 -3.15
N LEU A 122 13.75 5.61 -2.08
CA LEU A 122 14.50 5.31 -0.87
C LEU A 122 13.99 3.98 -0.27
N PRO A 123 14.85 2.96 -0.12
CA PRO A 123 14.42 1.65 0.32
C PRO A 123 13.99 1.66 1.80
N ASN A 124 12.92 0.92 2.09
CA ASN A 124 12.48 0.59 3.43
C ASN A 124 12.59 -0.93 3.59
N VAL A 125 13.61 -1.41 4.27
CA VAL A 125 13.90 -2.84 4.46
C VAL A 125 13.53 -3.27 5.86
N SER A 126 12.73 -4.32 5.97
CA SER A 126 12.29 -4.91 7.23
C SER A 126 12.50 -6.43 7.17
N GLY A 127 13.62 -6.91 7.74
CA GLY A 127 13.98 -8.32 7.77
C GLY A 127 14.16 -8.84 9.20
N THR A 128 14.07 -10.15 9.37
CA THR A 128 14.38 -10.86 10.62
C THR A 128 15.85 -11.23 10.61
N TYR A 129 16.57 -10.74 11.62
CA TYR A 129 18.01 -10.99 11.80
C TYR A 129 18.25 -12.05 12.86
N ASN A 130 19.47 -12.62 12.84
CA ASN A 130 19.97 -13.57 13.84
C ASN A 130 21.39 -13.18 14.27
N ASP A 131 22.08 -14.04 15.03
CA ASP A 131 23.45 -13.80 15.52
C ASP A 131 24.54 -13.76 14.44
N TYR A 132 24.19 -14.05 13.18
CA TYR A 132 25.10 -14.00 12.05
C TYR A 132 25.00 -12.70 11.23
N PHE A 133 23.89 -11.98 11.34
CA PHE A 133 23.62 -10.82 10.47
C PHE A 133 23.08 -9.64 11.26
N ALA A 134 23.50 -8.44 10.87
CA ALA A 134 23.05 -7.19 11.44
C ALA A 134 22.51 -6.22 10.35
N PRO A 135 21.56 -5.35 10.72
CA PRO A 135 21.08 -4.30 9.84
C PRO A 135 22.17 -3.25 9.57
N ILE A 136 22.23 -2.79 8.34
CA ILE A 136 23.07 -1.66 7.92
C ILE A 136 22.30 -0.75 6.97
N PRO A 137 22.73 0.53 6.79
CA PRO A 137 22.14 1.41 5.79
C PRO A 137 22.15 0.80 4.39
N GLN A 138 21.03 0.91 3.69
CA GLN A 138 20.90 0.38 2.34
C GLN A 138 21.74 1.20 1.36
N ARG A 139 22.38 0.55 0.38
CA ARG A 139 23.34 1.17 -0.55
C ARG A 139 22.76 1.48 -1.92
N MET A 140 21.61 0.90 -2.27
CA MET A 140 20.96 1.08 -3.57
C MET A 140 19.49 1.44 -3.36
N PRO A 141 18.91 2.30 -4.20
CA PRO A 141 17.48 2.55 -4.18
C PRO A 141 16.69 1.32 -4.66
N ASP A 142 15.41 1.27 -4.32
CA ASP A 142 14.44 0.39 -4.96
C ASP A 142 14.08 0.98 -6.33
N PHE A 143 13.84 0.11 -7.33
CA PHE A 143 13.55 0.50 -8.72
C PHE A 143 12.16 -0.02 -9.13
N PRO A 144 11.07 0.64 -8.75
CA PRO A 144 9.76 0.33 -9.29
C PRO A 144 9.59 0.91 -10.69
N MET A 145 8.88 0.17 -11.56
CA MET A 145 8.51 0.59 -12.91
C MET A 145 7.13 0.06 -13.27
N TYR A 146 6.40 0.77 -14.14
CA TYR A 146 5.10 0.30 -14.61
C TYR A 146 4.80 0.68 -16.06
N LEU A 147 3.91 -0.10 -16.65
CA LEU A 147 3.23 0.20 -17.91
C LEU A 147 1.72 0.12 -17.70
N GLN A 148 1.02 1.17 -18.07
CA GLN A 148 -0.44 1.27 -17.94
C GLN A 148 -1.07 1.49 -19.32
N TYR A 149 -2.19 0.79 -19.57
CA TYR A 149 -3.06 1.04 -20.71
C TYR A 149 -4.44 1.49 -20.22
N ALA A 150 -4.94 2.61 -20.73
CA ALA A 150 -6.22 3.20 -20.35
C ALA A 150 -7.14 3.32 -21.55
N TRP A 151 -8.44 3.03 -21.33
CA TRP A 151 -9.47 3.06 -22.36
C TRP A 151 -10.81 3.56 -21.82
N GLY A 152 -11.78 3.69 -22.72
CA GLY A 152 -13.13 4.17 -22.41
C GLY A 152 -13.24 5.69 -22.44
N ALA A 153 -14.46 6.18 -22.21
CA ALA A 153 -14.70 7.61 -22.09
C ALA A 153 -13.89 8.17 -20.92
N ASP A 154 -13.18 9.27 -21.15
CA ASP A 154 -12.31 9.92 -20.16
C ASP A 154 -11.24 8.99 -19.55
N ARG A 155 -10.84 7.92 -20.27
CA ARG A 155 -9.87 6.91 -19.78
C ARG A 155 -10.27 6.36 -18.42
N SER A 156 -11.55 6.11 -18.27
CA SER A 156 -12.16 5.68 -16.99
C SER A 156 -11.87 4.22 -16.61
N SER A 157 -11.27 3.46 -17.51
CA SER A 157 -10.80 2.09 -17.30
C SER A 157 -9.32 2.00 -17.61
N HIS A 158 -8.60 1.19 -16.85
CA HIS A 158 -7.18 0.91 -17.09
C HIS A 158 -6.77 -0.45 -16.56
N ILE A 159 -5.68 -0.97 -17.11
CA ILE A 159 -4.89 -2.07 -16.59
C ILE A 159 -3.45 -1.58 -16.48
N ARG A 160 -2.78 -1.95 -15.38
CA ARG A 160 -1.41 -1.56 -15.08
C ARG A 160 -0.61 -2.78 -14.65
N ALA A 161 0.48 -3.04 -15.36
CA ALA A 161 1.51 -3.99 -14.96
C ALA A 161 2.65 -3.23 -14.29
N THR A 162 3.05 -3.65 -13.10
CA THR A 162 4.10 -3.00 -12.31
C THR A 162 5.13 -4.02 -11.86
N GLY A 163 6.41 -3.65 -11.85
CA GLY A 163 7.50 -4.45 -11.30
C GLY A 163 8.35 -3.63 -10.34
N VAL A 164 9.06 -4.29 -9.44
CA VAL A 164 10.08 -3.68 -8.58
C VAL A 164 11.27 -4.60 -8.42
N ILE A 165 12.47 -4.01 -8.39
CA ILE A 165 13.73 -4.68 -8.08
C ILE A 165 14.35 -3.97 -6.88
N ARG A 166 14.84 -4.76 -5.90
CA ARG A 166 15.36 -4.29 -4.63
C ARG A 166 16.71 -4.93 -4.30
N ASN A 167 17.57 -4.21 -3.59
CA ASN A 167 18.81 -4.74 -3.04
C ASN A 167 18.71 -4.76 -1.51
N LEU A 168 18.49 -5.94 -0.93
CA LEU A 168 18.36 -6.13 0.52
C LEU A 168 19.76 -6.34 1.12
N TYR A 169 20.36 -5.27 1.67
CA TYR A 169 21.74 -5.21 2.08
C TYR A 169 21.89 -5.40 3.59
N MET A 170 22.84 -6.24 4.01
CA MET A 170 23.06 -6.61 5.41
C MET A 170 24.54 -6.90 5.70
N HIS A 171 24.94 -6.80 6.95
CA HIS A 171 26.29 -7.13 7.42
C HIS A 171 26.36 -8.55 7.98
N ASN A 172 27.34 -9.34 7.53
CA ASN A 172 27.62 -10.65 8.10
C ASN A 172 28.65 -10.50 9.22
N LEU A 173 28.21 -10.72 10.46
CA LEU A 173 28.99 -10.56 11.69
C LEU A 173 30.14 -11.57 11.84
N ARG A 174 30.06 -12.73 11.16
CA ARG A 174 31.10 -13.76 11.24
C ARG A 174 32.23 -13.56 10.25
N THR A 175 31.91 -13.09 9.06
CA THR A 175 32.92 -12.88 8.01
C THR A 175 33.44 -11.44 8.00
N GLY A 176 32.77 -10.51 8.69
CA GLY A 176 33.05 -9.08 8.63
C GLY A 176 32.70 -8.44 7.28
N ASN A 177 32.06 -9.17 6.36
CA ASN A 177 31.71 -8.71 5.03
C ASN A 177 30.23 -8.34 4.93
N ASN A 178 29.93 -7.39 4.06
CA ASN A 178 28.57 -7.08 3.71
C ASN A 178 28.07 -7.98 2.58
N THR A 179 26.83 -8.39 2.66
CA THR A 179 26.15 -9.22 1.64
C THR A 179 24.79 -8.64 1.29
N SER A 180 24.21 -9.11 0.21
CA SER A 180 22.88 -8.70 -0.21
C SER A 180 22.05 -9.87 -0.72
N ARG A 181 20.73 -9.69 -0.69
CA ARG A 181 19.75 -10.53 -1.37
C ARG A 181 18.97 -9.70 -2.36
N LEU A 182 18.57 -10.33 -3.46
CA LEU A 182 17.68 -9.72 -4.45
C LEU A 182 16.25 -9.80 -3.91
N GLY A 183 15.59 -8.66 -3.75
CA GLY A 183 14.14 -8.58 -3.62
C GLY A 183 13.52 -8.22 -4.96
N TRP A 184 12.36 -8.77 -5.27
CA TRP A 184 11.65 -8.47 -6.51
C TRP A 184 10.15 -8.68 -6.35
N GLY A 185 9.36 -7.97 -7.14
CA GLY A 185 7.91 -8.15 -7.14
C GLY A 185 7.29 -7.75 -8.46
N ALA A 186 6.16 -8.36 -8.75
CA ALA A 186 5.33 -8.06 -9.90
C ALA A 186 3.86 -7.89 -9.48
N GLN A 187 3.17 -6.95 -10.10
CA GLN A 187 1.78 -6.61 -9.80
C GLN A 187 1.01 -6.41 -11.09
N LEU A 188 -0.23 -6.88 -11.11
CA LEU A 188 -1.24 -6.52 -12.09
C LEU A 188 -2.41 -5.87 -11.36
N SER A 189 -2.77 -4.66 -11.77
CA SER A 189 -3.83 -3.89 -11.14
C SER A 189 -4.70 -3.19 -12.17
N GLY A 190 -5.84 -2.68 -11.73
CA GLY A 190 -6.65 -1.87 -12.62
C GLY A 190 -8.05 -1.56 -12.09
N THR A 191 -8.70 -0.75 -12.89
CA THR A 191 -10.10 -0.38 -12.71
C THR A 191 -10.83 -0.55 -14.03
N ILE A 192 -11.96 -1.23 -14.02
CA ILE A 192 -12.79 -1.43 -15.21
C ILE A 192 -14.18 -0.85 -14.96
N ARG A 193 -14.58 0.11 -15.76
CA ARG A 193 -15.94 0.63 -15.77
C ARG A 193 -16.79 -0.19 -16.73
N MET A 194 -17.81 -0.84 -16.19
CA MET A 194 -18.76 -1.67 -16.95
C MET A 194 -20.10 -0.94 -17.04
N GLY A 195 -20.26 -0.13 -18.08
CA GLY A 195 -21.39 0.76 -18.23
C GLY A 195 -21.38 1.90 -17.20
N ARG A 196 -22.56 2.52 -16.94
CA ARG A 196 -22.67 3.63 -15.97
C ARG A 196 -22.66 3.18 -14.50
N PRO A 197 -23.35 2.05 -14.11
CA PRO A 197 -23.50 1.76 -12.71
C PRO A 197 -22.31 0.98 -12.10
N PHE A 198 -21.57 0.17 -12.87
CA PHE A 198 -20.61 -0.78 -12.30
C PHE A 198 -19.16 -0.33 -12.50
N ARG A 199 -18.37 -0.49 -11.44
CA ARG A 199 -16.93 -0.28 -11.46
C ARG A 199 -16.23 -1.39 -10.70
N LEU A 200 -15.38 -2.16 -11.38
CA LEU A 200 -14.55 -3.20 -10.81
C LEU A 200 -13.18 -2.60 -10.48
N PHE A 201 -12.68 -2.90 -9.30
CA PHE A 201 -11.30 -2.66 -8.86
C PHE A 201 -10.62 -3.99 -8.62
N PHE A 202 -9.38 -4.13 -9.04
CA PHE A 202 -8.61 -5.33 -8.79
C PHE A 202 -7.12 -5.02 -8.66
N ASN A 203 -6.43 -5.88 -7.89
CA ASN A 203 -4.99 -5.86 -7.74
C ASN A 203 -4.52 -7.25 -7.35
N GLY A 204 -3.46 -7.74 -7.95
CA GLY A 204 -2.77 -8.96 -7.58
C GLY A 204 -1.27 -8.73 -7.61
N VAL A 205 -0.55 -9.17 -6.56
CA VAL A 205 0.88 -9.00 -6.37
C VAL A 205 1.51 -10.32 -5.97
N TYR A 206 2.70 -10.58 -6.49
CA TYR A 206 3.59 -11.66 -6.09
C TYR A 206 5.03 -11.17 -6.07
N GLY A 207 5.83 -11.66 -5.13
CA GLY A 207 7.25 -11.37 -5.09
C GLY A 207 7.94 -11.91 -3.85
N GLU A 208 9.22 -11.57 -3.72
CA GLU A 208 10.07 -11.94 -2.60
C GLU A 208 10.75 -10.70 -2.02
N GLY A 209 10.73 -10.57 -0.70
CA GLY A 209 11.36 -9.43 -0.04
C GLY A 209 10.71 -8.09 -0.38
N ILE A 210 9.37 -8.03 -0.46
CA ILE A 210 8.60 -6.85 -0.84
C ILE A 210 7.60 -6.40 0.22
N THR A 211 7.86 -6.66 1.49
CA THR A 211 6.93 -6.33 2.59
C THR A 211 6.45 -4.88 2.60
N PRO A 212 7.27 -3.84 2.31
CA PRO A 212 6.80 -2.46 2.34
C PRO A 212 5.82 -2.13 1.19
N TYR A 213 5.73 -3.01 0.20
CA TYR A 213 4.84 -2.85 -0.95
C TYR A 213 3.51 -3.61 -0.81
N ILE A 214 3.27 -4.28 0.33
CA ILE A 214 1.99 -4.91 0.67
C ILE A 214 1.53 -4.33 2.00
N GLN A 215 0.37 -3.68 2.02
CA GLN A 215 -0.14 -2.90 3.15
C GLN A 215 -0.04 -3.62 4.50
N ASP A 216 -0.47 -4.88 4.56
CA ASP A 216 -0.53 -5.66 5.79
C ASP A 216 0.84 -6.16 6.27
N LEU A 217 1.82 -6.22 5.38
CA LEU A 217 3.16 -6.72 5.66
C LEU A 217 4.18 -5.61 5.98
N THR A 218 3.78 -4.34 5.87
CA THR A 218 4.69 -3.23 6.16
C THR A 218 5.23 -3.29 7.59
N GLY A 219 6.56 -3.42 7.73
CA GLY A 219 7.23 -3.52 9.02
C GLY A 219 7.12 -4.89 9.71
N SER A 220 6.71 -5.94 9.00
CA SER A 220 6.56 -7.30 9.54
C SER A 220 7.88 -8.03 9.83
N GLY A 221 9.02 -7.56 9.30
CA GLY A 221 10.27 -8.29 9.41
C GLY A 221 10.48 -9.39 8.37
N LEU A 222 9.61 -9.51 7.37
CA LEU A 222 9.55 -10.63 6.45
C LEU A 222 10.09 -10.33 5.04
N ASP A 223 10.88 -9.27 4.85
CA ASP A 223 11.63 -9.12 3.59
C ASP A 223 12.61 -10.28 3.40
N PHE A 224 13.22 -10.73 4.47
CA PHE A 224 14.06 -11.92 4.54
C PHE A 224 14.09 -12.48 5.98
N ALA A 225 14.44 -13.75 6.10
CA ALA A 225 14.60 -14.46 7.37
C ALA A 225 15.82 -15.41 7.31
N PRO A 226 16.34 -15.87 8.44
CA PRO A 226 17.36 -16.92 8.47
C PRO A 226 16.85 -18.21 7.82
N ASP A 227 17.69 -18.86 7.02
CA ASP A 227 17.42 -20.19 6.51
C ASP A 227 17.43 -21.21 7.69
N PRO A 228 16.37 -21.96 7.95
CA PRO A 228 16.30 -22.92 9.05
C PRO A 228 17.35 -24.02 8.98
N GLU A 229 17.72 -24.46 7.77
CA GLU A 229 18.73 -25.50 7.56
C GLU A 229 20.15 -24.96 7.65
N ASN A 230 20.34 -23.66 7.34
CA ASN A 230 21.65 -23.01 7.39
C ASN A 230 21.52 -21.57 7.95
N PRO A 231 21.56 -21.38 9.28
CA PRO A 231 21.45 -20.05 9.90
C PRO A 231 22.50 -19.02 9.46
N ALA A 232 23.59 -19.45 8.84
CA ALA A 232 24.60 -18.57 8.24
C ALA A 232 24.18 -18.01 6.85
N LYS A 233 22.97 -18.33 6.41
CA LYS A 233 22.38 -17.86 5.15
C LYS A 233 21.06 -17.18 5.42
N MET A 234 20.82 -16.02 4.78
CA MET A 234 19.51 -15.38 4.75
C MET A 234 18.78 -15.77 3.47
N GLN A 235 17.49 -15.99 3.56
CA GLN A 235 16.59 -16.24 2.44
C GLN A 235 15.53 -15.14 2.35
N THR A 236 15.14 -14.76 1.15
CA THR A 236 14.00 -13.88 0.90
C THR A 236 12.71 -14.65 1.14
N MET A 237 11.69 -13.98 1.67
CA MET A 237 10.41 -14.61 1.94
C MET A 237 9.45 -14.36 0.76
N PRO A 238 8.98 -15.45 0.10
CA PRO A 238 7.96 -15.32 -0.95
C PRO A 238 6.62 -14.91 -0.36
N MET A 239 5.93 -14.01 -1.05
CA MET A 239 4.64 -13.49 -0.61
C MET A 239 3.76 -13.13 -1.79
N TRP A 240 2.47 -13.23 -1.59
CA TRP A 240 1.49 -12.81 -2.58
C TRP A 240 0.25 -12.24 -1.91
N GLY A 241 -0.50 -11.49 -2.68
CA GLY A 241 -1.78 -10.97 -2.24
C GLY A 241 -2.65 -10.55 -3.42
N TRP A 242 -3.94 -10.53 -3.23
CA TRP A 242 -4.86 -9.98 -4.20
C TRP A 242 -6.08 -9.38 -3.54
N GLN A 243 -6.71 -8.45 -4.25
CA GLN A 243 -7.98 -7.87 -3.89
C GLN A 243 -8.86 -7.70 -5.12
N ALA A 244 -10.16 -7.79 -4.89
CA ALA A 244 -11.18 -7.42 -5.87
C ALA A 244 -12.36 -6.75 -5.16
N ALA A 245 -12.89 -5.69 -5.76
CA ALA A 245 -14.06 -4.99 -5.23
C ALA A 245 -14.97 -4.49 -6.37
N LEU A 246 -16.27 -4.60 -6.16
CA LEU A 246 -17.28 -4.09 -7.07
C LEU A 246 -18.02 -2.92 -6.44
N GLN A 247 -17.96 -1.76 -7.11
CA GLN A 247 -18.77 -0.59 -6.78
C GLN A 247 -19.99 -0.53 -7.70
N ILE A 248 -21.15 -0.27 -7.13
CA ILE A 248 -22.41 -0.07 -7.83
C ILE A 248 -22.91 1.34 -7.54
N ASN A 249 -22.97 2.18 -8.56
CA ASN A 249 -23.49 3.54 -8.48
C ASN A 249 -25.01 3.49 -8.67
N LEU A 250 -25.76 3.54 -7.57
CA LEU A 250 -27.23 3.49 -7.57
C LEU A 250 -27.86 4.81 -8.00
N SER A 251 -27.15 5.92 -7.74
CA SER A 251 -27.55 7.25 -8.21
C SER A 251 -26.32 8.17 -8.32
N LYS A 252 -26.52 9.43 -8.71
CA LYS A 252 -25.46 10.45 -8.70
C LYS A 252 -24.94 10.77 -7.29
N ARG A 253 -25.68 10.40 -6.23
CA ARG A 253 -25.36 10.69 -4.83
C ARG A 253 -25.12 9.45 -3.97
N LEU A 254 -25.45 8.27 -4.48
CA LEU A 254 -25.45 7.03 -3.70
C LEU A 254 -24.70 5.94 -4.45
N PHE A 255 -23.71 5.34 -3.79
CA PHE A 255 -23.06 4.12 -4.25
C PHE A 255 -22.82 3.16 -3.10
N VAL A 256 -22.70 1.89 -3.45
CA VAL A 256 -22.31 0.80 -2.55
C VAL A 256 -21.06 0.14 -3.12
N THR A 257 -20.20 -0.37 -2.24
CA THR A 257 -19.01 -1.13 -2.64
C THR A 257 -18.88 -2.36 -1.75
N GLY A 258 -18.59 -3.51 -2.35
CA GLY A 258 -18.23 -4.73 -1.63
C GLY A 258 -16.95 -5.31 -2.21
N GLY A 259 -16.13 -5.89 -1.35
CA GLY A 259 -14.85 -6.44 -1.79
C GLY A 259 -14.24 -7.45 -0.83
N TYR A 260 -13.28 -8.19 -1.38
CA TYR A 260 -12.47 -9.18 -0.68
C TYR A 260 -10.99 -8.97 -0.99
N SER A 261 -10.15 -9.25 -0.02
CA SER A 261 -8.70 -9.19 -0.16
C SER A 261 -8.03 -10.25 0.72
N THR A 262 -6.91 -10.79 0.27
CA THR A 262 -6.10 -11.73 1.03
C THR A 262 -4.62 -11.51 0.75
N VAL A 263 -3.80 -11.79 1.78
CA VAL A 263 -2.33 -11.76 1.73
C VAL A 263 -1.81 -13.04 2.32
N HIS A 264 -0.76 -13.57 1.73
CA HIS A 264 -0.10 -14.79 2.19
C HIS A 264 1.41 -14.65 2.13
N VAL A 265 2.12 -15.19 3.15
CA VAL A 265 3.58 -15.32 3.20
C VAL A 265 3.92 -16.79 3.23
N GLU A 266 4.72 -17.25 2.27
CA GLU A 266 5.17 -18.63 2.16
C GLU A 266 6.19 -18.98 3.26
N LYS A 267 6.12 -20.20 3.76
CA LYS A 267 7.09 -20.75 4.73
C LYS A 267 8.31 -21.29 4.00
N GLU A 268 9.17 -20.40 3.52
CA GLU A 268 10.36 -20.76 2.74
C GLU A 268 11.28 -21.68 3.53
N ASN A 269 11.67 -22.83 2.94
CA ASN A 269 12.47 -23.89 3.58
C ASN A 269 12.00 -24.26 4.99
N GLY A 270 10.67 -24.18 5.26
CA GLY A 270 10.12 -24.51 6.55
C GLY A 270 10.36 -23.46 7.65
N TYR A 271 10.75 -22.22 7.30
CA TYR A 271 10.87 -21.14 8.29
C TYR A 271 9.53 -20.91 8.98
N ILE A 272 9.51 -21.04 10.30
CA ILE A 272 8.34 -20.84 11.14
C ILE A 272 8.74 -19.96 12.34
N SER A 273 7.98 -18.90 12.57
CA SER A 273 8.05 -18.09 13.77
C SER A 273 6.65 -17.90 14.35
N ALA A 274 6.48 -18.18 15.64
CA ALA A 274 5.18 -18.30 16.29
C ALA A 274 4.28 -17.05 16.12
N ASN A 275 4.86 -15.87 16.10
CA ASN A 275 4.12 -14.61 16.04
C ASN A 275 4.10 -13.96 14.66
N GLU A 276 4.78 -14.59 13.68
CA GLU A 276 4.90 -14.01 12.35
C GLU A 276 3.66 -14.25 11.50
N TYR A 277 3.42 -13.31 10.62
CA TYR A 277 2.26 -13.32 9.71
C TYR A 277 2.39 -14.43 8.68
N SER A 278 1.37 -15.29 8.58
CA SER A 278 1.24 -16.30 7.53
C SER A 278 0.17 -15.88 6.51
N GLN A 279 -1.05 -15.62 6.99
CA GLN A 279 -2.16 -15.26 6.12
C GLN A 279 -3.06 -14.20 6.75
N GLY A 280 -3.63 -13.33 5.93
CA GLY A 280 -4.70 -12.42 6.32
C GLY A 280 -5.79 -12.36 5.29
N GLN A 281 -7.03 -12.22 5.75
CA GLN A 281 -8.20 -12.04 4.91
C GLN A 281 -8.95 -10.77 5.34
N TYR A 282 -9.57 -10.11 4.37
CA TYR A 282 -10.31 -8.88 4.58
C TYR A 282 -11.55 -8.85 3.68
N ILE A 283 -12.72 -8.77 4.31
CA ILE A 283 -14.01 -8.64 3.65
C ILE A 283 -14.62 -7.32 4.07
N PHE A 284 -15.14 -6.55 3.13
CA PHE A 284 -15.83 -5.32 3.46
C PHE A 284 -17.05 -5.08 2.58
N GLY A 285 -17.98 -4.30 3.12
CA GLY A 285 -19.11 -3.76 2.39
C GLY A 285 -19.46 -2.38 2.92
N ASN A 286 -19.68 -1.41 2.03
CA ASN A 286 -19.96 -0.04 2.43
C ASN A 286 -21.02 0.64 1.56
N ILE A 287 -21.56 1.72 2.10
CA ILE A 287 -22.53 2.60 1.47
C ILE A 287 -22.09 4.05 1.70
N PHE A 288 -22.04 4.83 0.63
CA PHE A 288 -21.72 6.25 0.67
C PHE A 288 -22.86 7.09 0.12
N TYR A 289 -23.26 8.12 0.85
CA TYR A 289 -24.29 9.05 0.41
C TYR A 289 -23.79 10.50 0.46
N ALA A 290 -23.85 11.21 -0.66
CA ALA A 290 -23.50 12.62 -0.76
C ALA A 290 -24.71 13.47 -0.36
N LEU A 291 -24.68 14.06 0.83
CA LEU A 291 -25.67 15.02 1.31
C LEU A 291 -25.65 16.30 0.45
N THR A 292 -24.44 16.79 0.19
CA THR A 292 -24.15 17.92 -0.69
C THR A 292 -22.91 17.61 -1.54
N PRO A 293 -22.53 18.41 -2.55
CA PRO A 293 -21.26 18.22 -3.26
C PRO A 293 -20.00 18.24 -2.38
N ARG A 294 -20.09 18.84 -1.17
CA ARG A 294 -18.98 18.97 -0.22
C ARG A 294 -19.11 18.09 1.00
N CYS A 295 -20.29 17.54 1.30
CA CYS A 295 -20.56 16.76 2.49
C CYS A 295 -21.05 15.37 2.12
N ARG A 296 -20.42 14.32 2.69
CA ARG A 296 -20.86 12.94 2.53
C ARG A 296 -20.86 12.20 3.87
N ILE A 297 -21.78 11.27 3.99
CA ILE A 297 -21.87 10.31 5.08
C ILE A 297 -21.66 8.91 4.53
N ALA A 298 -21.14 8.01 5.35
CA ALA A 298 -20.97 6.62 4.95
C ALA A 298 -21.03 5.68 6.14
N ALA A 299 -21.39 4.43 5.85
CA ALA A 299 -21.31 3.30 6.79
C ALA A 299 -20.56 2.16 6.11
N GLU A 300 -19.76 1.43 6.87
CA GLU A 300 -18.96 0.29 6.41
C GLU A 300 -18.91 -0.78 7.47
N TYR A 301 -19.14 -2.01 7.03
CA TYR A 301 -18.84 -3.20 7.83
C TYR A 301 -17.63 -3.90 7.23
N LEU A 302 -16.74 -4.35 8.09
CA LEU A 302 -15.59 -5.15 7.69
C LEU A 302 -15.36 -6.31 8.67
N ARG A 303 -14.90 -7.41 8.10
CA ARG A 303 -14.41 -8.57 8.82
C ARG A 303 -13.00 -8.89 8.34
N GLY A 304 -12.09 -9.04 9.28
CA GLY A 304 -10.72 -9.48 9.01
C GLY A 304 -10.39 -10.75 9.80
N SER A 305 -9.53 -11.59 9.23
CA SER A 305 -8.84 -12.66 9.95
C SER A 305 -7.34 -12.57 9.70
N ARG A 306 -6.58 -13.06 10.66
CA ARG A 306 -5.14 -13.24 10.56
C ARG A 306 -4.76 -14.60 11.13
N GLU A 307 -3.95 -15.34 10.41
CA GLU A 307 -3.29 -16.55 10.83
C GLU A 307 -1.78 -16.28 10.92
N ASN A 308 -1.16 -16.73 11.99
CA ASN A 308 0.29 -16.70 12.18
C ASN A 308 0.93 -17.99 11.65
N MET A 309 2.27 -18.00 11.52
CA MET A 309 3.00 -19.17 11.03
C MET A 309 2.84 -20.41 11.92
N ASP A 310 2.53 -20.24 13.21
CA ASP A 310 2.24 -21.31 14.17
C ASP A 310 0.80 -21.86 14.06
N GLY A 311 -0.01 -21.36 13.13
CA GLY A 311 -1.40 -21.78 12.92
C GLY A 311 -2.41 -21.12 13.88
N ILE A 312 -1.96 -20.22 14.76
CA ILE A 312 -2.90 -19.47 15.61
C ILE A 312 -3.64 -18.46 14.75
N GLU A 313 -4.97 -18.56 14.75
CA GLU A 313 -5.86 -17.68 14.00
C GLU A 313 -6.63 -16.75 14.95
N GLY A 314 -6.87 -15.53 14.48
CA GLY A 314 -7.74 -14.57 15.12
C GLY A 314 -8.65 -13.87 14.10
N THR A 315 -9.87 -13.53 14.52
CA THR A 315 -10.84 -12.81 13.70
C THR A 315 -11.35 -11.58 14.42
N ALA A 316 -11.66 -10.53 13.65
CA ALA A 316 -12.27 -9.31 14.18
C ALA A 316 -13.32 -8.77 13.21
N ASN A 317 -14.35 -8.15 13.79
CA ASN A 317 -15.39 -7.44 13.06
C ASN A 317 -15.37 -5.97 13.46
N ARG A 318 -15.61 -5.07 12.51
CA ARG A 318 -15.66 -3.64 12.79
C ARG A 318 -16.75 -2.98 11.96
N MET A 319 -17.46 -2.04 12.59
CA MET A 319 -18.39 -1.14 11.94
C MET A 319 -17.83 0.27 11.99
N ASN A 320 -17.73 0.92 10.85
CA ASN A 320 -17.25 2.29 10.71
C ASN A 320 -18.39 3.19 10.25
N LEU A 321 -18.44 4.40 10.81
CA LEU A 321 -19.29 5.48 10.34
C LEU A 321 -18.41 6.67 9.97
N LEU A 322 -18.76 7.39 8.90
CA LEU A 322 -18.01 8.54 8.40
C LEU A 322 -18.94 9.72 8.20
N VAL A 323 -18.49 10.88 8.66
CA VAL A 323 -18.97 12.19 8.17
C VAL A 323 -17.74 12.91 7.63
N GLN A 324 -17.77 13.29 6.34
CA GLN A 324 -16.67 14.00 5.68
C GLN A 324 -17.17 15.28 5.04
N TYR A 325 -16.42 16.35 5.26
CA TYR A 325 -16.63 17.64 4.63
C TYR A 325 -15.35 18.06 3.87
N ASN A 326 -15.52 18.53 2.64
CA ASN A 326 -14.44 19.06 1.79
C ASN A 326 -14.70 20.56 1.58
N PHE A 327 -13.78 21.42 1.96
CA PHE A 327 -13.86 22.88 1.83
C PHE A 327 -12.89 23.41 0.76
#